data_861e6f36cd449d4d0553faead8ed41df
#
_entry.id   861e6f36cd449d4d0553faead8ed41df
#
_cell.length_a   1.000
_cell.length_b   1.000
_cell.length_c   1.000
_cell.angle_alpha   90.00
_cell.angle_beta   90.00
_cell.angle_gamma   90.00
#
_symmetry.space_group_name_H-M   'P 1'
#
loop_
_entity.id
_entity.type
_entity.pdbx_description
1 polymer ?
#
loop_
_entity_poly.entity_id
_entity_poly.type
_entity_poly.pdbx_seq_one_letter_code
_entity_poly.pdbx_strand_id
1 'polypeptide(L)'
;QLALSILPEKVEEDDAFELLGDLWMRGAADDSTSVYHDKWLQLINQQYKEHIYPERVLRYIHNQFMGMESNALYFANGDMALFPAKLLQDAMGVHKDKQVIAIGLLGAEDYLNSLYKKLGIAPFKPSRKYDFTNSGDYNAYFAELVEYIIHATDREAYFFPNLASQPNITSVLSNKLYNEGLLLH
;
A
#
# COMPACT_ATOMS: atom_id res chain seq x y z
N GLN A 1 13.08 18.54 -7.22
CA GLN A 1 12.70 19.80 -6.51
C GLN A 1 11.80 20.70 -7.36
N LEU A 2 11.95 20.75 -8.69
CA LEU A 2 11.13 21.65 -9.53
C LEU A 2 9.64 21.21 -9.60
N ALA A 3 9.35 19.91 -9.60
CA ALA A 3 7.97 19.39 -9.70
C ALA A 3 7.08 19.73 -8.49
N LEU A 4 7.68 19.91 -7.32
CA LEU A 4 6.95 20.22 -6.07
C LEU A 4 6.56 21.69 -5.91
N SER A 5 7.25 22.60 -6.60
CA SER A 5 6.95 24.03 -6.56
C SER A 5 5.77 24.42 -7.45
N ILE A 6 5.25 23.49 -8.27
CA ILE A 6 4.28 23.76 -9.35
C ILE A 6 2.97 22.97 -9.13
N LEU A 7 2.66 22.56 -7.89
CA LEU A 7 1.32 22.03 -7.65
C LEU A 7 0.33 23.18 -7.75
N PRO A 8 -0.62 23.14 -8.70
CA PRO A 8 -1.69 24.13 -8.78
C PRO A 8 -2.49 24.12 -7.48
N GLU A 9 -3.20 25.21 -7.21
CA GLU A 9 -4.10 25.30 -6.05
C GLU A 9 -5.16 24.19 -6.07
N LYS A 10 -5.55 23.77 -7.27
CA LYS A 10 -6.42 22.62 -7.52
C LYS A 10 -5.78 21.72 -8.58
N VAL A 11 -5.71 20.42 -8.29
CA VAL A 11 -5.19 19.40 -9.22
C VAL A 11 -6.36 18.73 -9.94
N GLU A 12 -6.29 18.63 -11.26
CA GLU A 12 -7.29 17.88 -12.04
C GLU A 12 -7.24 16.38 -11.67
N GLU A 13 -8.35 15.67 -11.85
CA GLU A 13 -8.53 14.30 -11.33
C GLU A 13 -7.47 13.33 -11.87
N ASP A 14 -7.20 13.34 -13.18
CA ASP A 14 -6.22 12.44 -13.80
C ASP A 14 -4.78 12.72 -13.32
N ASP A 15 -4.41 13.99 -13.18
CA ASP A 15 -3.12 14.41 -12.68
C ASP A 15 -2.95 14.07 -11.19
N ALA A 16 -4.05 14.08 -10.42
CA ALA A 16 -4.03 13.78 -9.00
C ALA A 16 -3.62 12.33 -8.71
N PHE A 17 -4.08 11.37 -9.52
CA PHE A 17 -3.72 9.96 -9.35
C PHE A 17 -2.23 9.70 -9.60
N GLU A 18 -1.69 10.27 -10.69
CA GLU A 18 -0.27 10.15 -10.99
C GLU A 18 0.57 10.76 -9.87
N LEU A 19 0.18 11.94 -9.39
CA LEU A 19 0.87 12.66 -8.34
C LEU A 19 0.79 11.94 -6.99
N LEU A 20 -0.36 11.36 -6.64
CA LEU A 20 -0.54 10.55 -5.43
C LEU A 20 0.36 9.32 -5.46
N GLY A 21 0.46 8.65 -6.61
CA GLY A 21 1.36 7.51 -6.80
C GLY A 21 2.83 7.90 -6.60
N ASP A 22 3.27 9.01 -7.21
CA ASP A 22 4.64 9.51 -7.08
C ASP A 22 4.98 9.91 -5.64
N LEU A 23 4.08 10.62 -4.96
CA LEU A 23 4.26 11.00 -3.56
C LEU A 23 4.30 9.77 -2.64
N TRP A 24 3.47 8.77 -2.91
CA TRP A 24 3.48 7.52 -2.16
C TRP A 24 4.79 6.75 -2.36
N MET A 25 5.27 6.63 -3.60
CA MET A 25 6.54 5.97 -3.91
C MET A 25 7.74 6.65 -3.23
N ARG A 26 7.69 7.95 -3.03
CA ARG A 26 8.74 8.68 -2.32
C ARG A 26 8.66 8.54 -0.80
N GLY A 27 7.74 7.73 -0.28
CA GLY A 27 7.53 7.56 1.16
C GLY A 27 6.96 8.79 1.86
N ALA A 28 6.48 9.77 1.10
CA ALA A 28 6.01 11.05 1.61
C ALA A 28 4.82 10.93 2.56
N ALA A 29 3.96 9.94 2.32
CA ALA A 29 2.78 9.70 3.14
C ALA A 29 3.10 9.23 4.55
N ASP A 30 4.29 8.69 4.76
CA ASP A 30 4.67 7.99 5.99
C ASP A 30 5.68 8.78 6.84
N ASP A 31 6.30 9.82 6.29
CA ASP A 31 7.25 10.68 7.00
C ASP A 31 6.65 12.07 7.23
N SER A 32 6.09 12.29 8.43
CA SER A 32 5.48 13.57 8.83
C SER A 32 6.46 14.78 8.82
N THR A 33 7.75 14.54 8.69
CA THR A 33 8.79 15.59 8.58
C THR A 33 9.12 15.94 7.14
N SER A 34 8.64 15.13 6.17
CA SER A 34 8.89 15.33 4.76
C SER A 34 8.02 16.45 4.18
N VAL A 35 8.61 17.29 3.32
CA VAL A 35 7.86 18.28 2.53
C VAL A 35 6.81 17.64 1.60
N TYR A 36 6.95 16.36 1.31
CA TYR A 36 5.98 15.58 0.53
C TYR A 36 4.75 15.19 1.35
N HIS A 37 4.90 15.05 2.66
CA HIS A 37 3.79 14.67 3.56
C HIS A 37 2.64 15.69 3.50
N ASP A 38 2.96 16.98 3.59
CA ASP A 38 1.95 18.04 3.52
C ASP A 38 1.23 18.05 2.16
N LYS A 39 1.96 17.76 1.07
CA LYS A 39 1.39 17.65 -0.26
C LYS A 39 0.49 16.42 -0.40
N TRP A 40 0.93 15.30 0.15
CA TRP A 40 0.08 14.11 0.25
C TRP A 40 -1.22 14.41 1.00
N LEU A 41 -1.16 15.02 2.18
CA LEU A 41 -2.34 15.35 2.96
C LEU A 41 -3.26 16.34 2.22
N GLN A 42 -2.70 17.31 1.51
CA GLN A 42 -3.47 18.23 0.69
C GLN A 42 -4.25 17.47 -0.40
N LEU A 43 -3.60 16.60 -1.15
CA LEU A 43 -4.22 15.84 -2.23
C LEU A 43 -5.27 14.86 -1.72
N ILE A 44 -4.96 14.07 -0.69
CA ILE A 44 -5.90 13.08 -0.17
C ILE A 44 -7.15 13.75 0.45
N ASN A 45 -7.00 14.91 1.07
CA ASN A 45 -8.11 15.70 1.59
C ASN A 45 -8.94 16.32 0.46
N GLN A 46 -8.33 16.73 -0.65
CA GLN A 46 -9.05 17.19 -1.84
C GLN A 46 -9.89 16.04 -2.42
N GLN A 47 -9.30 14.87 -2.64
CA GLN A 47 -9.97 13.66 -3.11
C GLN A 47 -11.20 13.31 -2.25
N TYR A 48 -11.06 13.43 -0.93
CA TYR A 48 -12.16 13.21 0.00
C TYR A 48 -13.30 14.23 -0.18
N LYS A 49 -12.96 15.52 -0.24
CA LYS A 49 -13.95 16.62 -0.39
C LYS A 49 -14.68 16.58 -1.72
N GLU A 50 -14.00 16.15 -2.77
CA GLU A 50 -14.56 16.04 -4.13
C GLU A 50 -15.32 14.72 -4.35
N HIS A 51 -15.39 13.84 -3.34
CA HIS A 51 -16.08 12.55 -3.40
C HIS A 51 -15.61 11.66 -4.56
N ILE A 52 -14.31 11.69 -4.87
CA ILE A 52 -13.71 10.89 -5.96
C ILE A 52 -14.02 9.40 -5.78
N TYR A 53 -14.00 8.92 -4.52
CA TYR A 53 -14.45 7.57 -4.21
C TYR A 53 -15.89 7.58 -3.69
N PRO A 54 -16.82 6.83 -4.32
CA PRO A 54 -18.18 6.67 -3.81
C PRO A 54 -18.19 6.13 -2.38
N GLU A 55 -19.13 6.58 -1.56
CA GLU A 55 -19.28 6.16 -0.16
C GLU A 55 -19.28 4.63 0.02
N ARG A 56 -19.89 3.91 -0.94
CA ARG A 56 -19.94 2.43 -0.93
C ARG A 56 -18.55 1.80 -0.98
N VAL A 57 -17.59 2.42 -1.68
CA VAL A 57 -16.20 1.94 -1.77
C VAL A 57 -15.49 2.18 -0.44
N LEU A 58 -15.64 3.36 0.13
CA LEU A 58 -15.06 3.68 1.44
C LEU A 58 -15.64 2.78 2.54
N ARG A 59 -16.95 2.56 2.51
CA ARG A 59 -17.62 1.65 3.45
C ARG A 59 -17.16 0.20 3.29
N TYR A 60 -16.90 -0.26 2.08
CA TYR A 60 -16.36 -1.59 1.84
C TYR A 60 -14.97 -1.77 2.48
N ILE A 61 -14.04 -0.84 2.24
CA ILE A 61 -12.71 -0.88 2.86
C ILE A 61 -12.79 -0.69 4.39
N HIS A 62 -13.67 0.19 4.87
CA HIS A 62 -13.91 0.34 6.30
C HIS A 62 -14.33 -0.99 6.96
N ASN A 63 -15.26 -1.71 6.34
CA ASN A 63 -15.72 -3.00 6.85
C ASN A 63 -14.61 -4.07 6.81
N GLN A 64 -13.72 -4.03 5.81
CA GLN A 64 -12.52 -4.87 5.80
C GLN A 64 -11.65 -4.57 7.03
N PHE A 65 -11.34 -3.31 7.28
CA PHE A 65 -10.51 -2.89 8.41
C PHE A 65 -11.12 -3.22 9.78
N MET A 66 -12.45 -3.18 9.88
CA MET A 66 -13.16 -3.60 11.10
C MET A 66 -13.02 -5.09 11.40
N GLY A 67 -12.81 -5.93 10.38
CA GLY A 67 -12.57 -7.37 10.53
C GLY A 67 -11.12 -7.74 10.82
N MET A 68 -10.18 -6.80 10.75
CA MET A 68 -8.75 -7.06 10.94
C MET A 68 -8.31 -6.87 12.40
N GLU A 69 -7.36 -7.66 12.84
CA GLU A 69 -6.68 -7.48 14.12
C GLU A 69 -5.98 -6.10 14.23
N SER A 70 -5.83 -5.60 15.47
CA SER A 70 -5.09 -4.37 15.72
C SER A 70 -3.65 -4.48 15.25
N ASN A 71 -3.12 -3.39 14.67
CA ASN A 71 -1.76 -3.32 14.10
C ASN A 71 -1.48 -4.28 12.94
N ALA A 72 -2.50 -4.90 12.36
CA ALA A 72 -2.34 -5.81 11.24
C ALA A 72 -1.75 -5.13 9.99
N LEU A 73 -1.16 -5.94 9.11
CA LEU A 73 -0.73 -5.56 7.78
C LEU A 73 -1.90 -5.70 6.80
N TYR A 74 -2.14 -4.69 5.97
CA TYR A 74 -3.10 -4.74 4.88
C TYR A 74 -2.38 -4.60 3.54
N PHE A 75 -2.32 -5.67 2.80
CA PHE A 75 -1.71 -5.69 1.47
C PHE A 75 -2.74 -5.24 0.42
N ALA A 76 -2.62 -3.97 0.03
CA ALA A 76 -3.47 -3.35 -0.98
C ALA A 76 -2.94 -3.65 -2.39
N ASN A 77 -3.80 -4.18 -3.25
CA ASN A 77 -3.48 -4.46 -4.64
C ASN A 77 -4.27 -3.52 -5.56
N GLY A 78 -3.56 -2.59 -6.19
CA GLY A 78 -4.12 -1.58 -7.09
C GLY A 78 -4.78 -0.40 -6.38
N ASP A 79 -5.13 0.61 -7.16
CA ASP A 79 -5.59 1.91 -6.69
C ASP A 79 -6.92 1.85 -5.94
N MET A 80 -7.81 0.95 -6.36
CA MET A 80 -9.11 0.74 -5.73
C MET A 80 -9.06 0.12 -4.33
N ALA A 81 -7.91 -0.44 -3.94
CA ALA A 81 -7.64 -0.90 -2.58
C ALA A 81 -6.82 0.13 -1.80
N LEU A 82 -5.78 0.68 -2.44
CA LEU A 82 -4.80 1.55 -1.80
C LEU A 82 -5.36 2.92 -1.42
N PHE A 83 -5.87 3.68 -2.38
CA PHE A 83 -6.29 5.06 -2.12
C PHE A 83 -7.52 5.18 -1.21
N PRO A 84 -8.57 4.36 -1.35
CA PRO A 84 -9.66 4.37 -0.37
C PRO A 84 -9.19 4.03 1.05
N ALA A 85 -8.25 3.07 1.20
CA ALA A 85 -7.66 2.74 2.50
C ALA A 85 -6.91 3.94 3.10
N LYS A 86 -6.08 4.60 2.29
CA LYS A 86 -5.34 5.81 2.70
C LYS A 86 -6.26 6.99 2.97
N LEU A 87 -7.35 7.14 2.23
CA LEU A 87 -8.33 8.18 2.44
C LEU A 87 -9.03 8.01 3.81
N LEU A 88 -9.38 6.78 4.19
CA LEU A 88 -9.88 6.48 5.53
C LEU A 88 -8.87 6.86 6.62
N GLN A 89 -7.59 6.55 6.42
CA GLN A 89 -6.54 6.82 7.41
C GLN A 89 -6.18 8.30 7.50
N ASP A 90 -5.89 8.93 6.36
CA ASP A 90 -5.21 10.23 6.32
C ASP A 90 -6.19 11.40 6.25
N ALA A 91 -7.33 11.26 5.55
CA ALA A 91 -8.35 12.31 5.50
C ALA A 91 -9.42 12.15 6.59
N MET A 92 -9.90 10.92 6.84
CA MET A 92 -10.95 10.68 7.83
C MET A 92 -10.41 10.37 9.23
N GLY A 93 -9.12 10.06 9.37
CA GLY A 93 -8.47 9.81 10.66
C GLY A 93 -8.81 8.48 11.34
N VAL A 94 -9.42 7.51 10.60
CA VAL A 94 -9.84 6.21 11.14
C VAL A 94 -8.89 5.09 10.74
N HIS A 95 -8.85 3.99 11.50
CA HIS A 95 -8.04 2.79 11.24
C HIS A 95 -6.53 3.05 11.08
N LYS A 96 -5.98 4.06 11.75
CA LYS A 96 -4.55 4.41 11.69
C LYS A 96 -3.63 3.35 12.30
N ASP A 97 -4.19 2.42 13.03
CA ASP A 97 -3.50 1.26 13.61
C ASP A 97 -3.15 0.19 12.57
N LYS A 98 -3.80 0.18 11.39
CA LYS A 98 -3.49 -0.77 10.32
C LYS A 98 -2.34 -0.26 9.46
N GLN A 99 -1.41 -1.14 9.08
CA GLN A 99 -0.35 -0.79 8.16
C GLN A 99 -0.74 -1.14 6.74
N VAL A 100 -1.07 -0.13 5.94
CA VAL A 100 -1.34 -0.31 4.51
C VAL A 100 -0.03 -0.46 3.73
N ILE A 101 0.08 -1.53 2.93
CA ILE A 101 1.22 -1.87 2.09
C ILE A 101 0.75 -1.95 0.63
N ALA A 102 1.32 -1.12 -0.23
CA ALA A 102 1.03 -1.13 -1.66
C ALA A 102 1.86 -2.22 -2.37
N ILE A 103 1.22 -3.33 -2.76
CA ILE A 103 1.92 -4.46 -3.41
C ILE A 103 2.63 -4.01 -4.69
N GLY A 104 1.99 -3.20 -5.51
CA GLY A 104 2.57 -2.70 -6.76
C GLY A 104 3.83 -1.83 -6.58
N LEU A 105 4.07 -1.31 -5.38
CA LEU A 105 5.24 -0.48 -5.08
C LEU A 105 6.38 -1.24 -4.40
N LEU A 106 6.23 -2.53 -4.10
CA LEU A 106 7.29 -3.34 -3.47
C LEU A 106 8.54 -3.51 -4.36
N GLY A 107 8.46 -3.16 -5.66
CA GLY A 107 9.60 -3.09 -6.57
C GLY A 107 10.36 -1.76 -6.54
N ALA A 108 9.84 -0.73 -5.87
CA ALA A 108 10.46 0.59 -5.79
C ALA A 108 11.34 0.69 -4.54
N GLU A 109 12.64 0.94 -4.73
CA GLU A 109 13.63 0.96 -3.64
C GLU A 109 13.30 2.01 -2.57
N ASP A 110 12.91 3.22 -2.99
CA ASP A 110 12.56 4.30 -2.05
C ASP A 110 11.35 3.93 -1.18
N TYR A 111 10.34 3.30 -1.78
CA TYR A 111 9.17 2.81 -1.06
C TYR A 111 9.54 1.71 -0.06
N LEU A 112 10.34 0.72 -0.48
CA LEU A 112 10.78 -0.36 0.41
C LEU A 112 11.60 0.15 1.59
N ASN A 113 12.53 1.08 1.35
CA ASN A 113 13.35 1.65 2.41
C ASN A 113 12.50 2.41 3.44
N SER A 114 11.50 3.15 2.98
CA SER A 114 10.52 3.81 3.85
C SER A 114 9.68 2.79 4.63
N LEU A 115 9.21 1.73 3.97
CA LEU A 115 8.43 0.67 4.58
C LEU A 115 9.21 -0.07 5.67
N TYR A 116 10.47 -0.47 5.42
CA TYR A 116 11.33 -1.11 6.43
C TYR A 116 11.53 -0.24 7.66
N LYS A 117 11.80 1.06 7.45
CA LYS A 117 11.94 2.03 8.53
C LYS A 117 10.64 2.13 9.35
N LYS A 118 9.50 2.23 8.69
CA LYS A 118 8.19 2.34 9.35
C LYS A 118 7.82 1.09 10.12
N LEU A 119 8.10 -0.09 9.57
CA LEU A 119 7.85 -1.37 10.22
C LEU A 119 8.87 -1.70 11.33
N GLY A 120 10.00 -1.00 11.38
CA GLY A 120 11.08 -1.27 12.31
C GLY A 120 11.81 -2.58 12.03
N ILE A 121 11.84 -3.02 10.77
CA ILE A 121 12.49 -4.27 10.35
C ILE A 121 13.75 -3.98 9.51
N ALA A 122 14.66 -4.96 9.48
CA ALA A 122 15.86 -4.87 8.64
C ALA A 122 15.49 -4.91 7.14
N PRO A 123 16.31 -4.35 6.24
CA PRO A 123 16.12 -4.55 4.81
C PRO A 123 16.15 -6.02 4.40
N PHE A 124 15.26 -6.41 3.51
CA PHE A 124 15.18 -7.75 2.96
C PHE A 124 16.49 -8.15 2.26
N LYS A 125 16.93 -9.37 2.52
CA LYS A 125 18.07 -9.99 1.84
C LYS A 125 17.57 -11.25 1.15
N PRO A 126 17.52 -11.26 -0.19
CA PRO A 126 17.03 -12.42 -0.92
C PRO A 126 17.91 -13.66 -0.66
N SER A 127 17.30 -14.84 -0.60
CA SER A 127 17.96 -16.10 -0.33
C SER A 127 18.93 -16.52 -1.44
N ARG A 128 18.70 -16.01 -2.66
CA ARG A 128 19.52 -16.26 -3.85
C ARG A 128 19.53 -15.04 -4.78
N LYS A 129 20.35 -15.10 -5.81
CA LYS A 129 20.29 -14.12 -6.90
C LYS A 129 19.10 -14.44 -7.81
N TYR A 130 18.32 -13.44 -8.16
CA TYR A 130 17.16 -13.52 -9.04
C TYR A 130 17.44 -12.87 -10.39
N ASP A 131 16.94 -13.47 -11.47
CA ASP A 131 16.97 -12.89 -12.81
C ASP A 131 15.61 -12.22 -13.10
N PHE A 132 15.55 -10.92 -12.96
CA PHE A 132 14.30 -10.14 -13.15
C PHE A 132 13.83 -10.07 -14.61
N THR A 133 14.59 -10.60 -15.58
CA THR A 133 14.11 -10.78 -16.95
C THR A 133 13.24 -12.04 -17.09
N ASN A 134 13.31 -12.94 -16.12
CA ASN A 134 12.51 -14.15 -16.03
C ASN A 134 11.31 -13.92 -15.09
N SER A 135 10.11 -14.10 -15.61
CA SER A 135 8.88 -13.90 -14.82
C SER A 135 8.76 -14.83 -13.60
N GLY A 136 9.30 -16.05 -13.68
CA GLY A 136 9.33 -16.99 -12.56
C GLY A 136 10.21 -16.50 -11.41
N ASP A 137 11.39 -15.99 -11.72
CA ASP A 137 12.31 -15.42 -10.74
C ASP A 137 11.76 -14.12 -10.15
N TYR A 138 11.18 -13.27 -10.99
CA TYR A 138 10.49 -12.06 -10.53
C TYR A 138 9.41 -12.41 -9.50
N ASN A 139 8.54 -13.36 -9.83
CA ASN A 139 7.45 -13.79 -8.94
C ASN A 139 7.98 -14.40 -7.63
N ALA A 140 9.01 -15.24 -7.72
CA ALA A 140 9.62 -15.87 -6.55
C ALA A 140 10.27 -14.84 -5.61
N TYR A 141 10.93 -13.82 -6.15
CA TYR A 141 11.48 -12.71 -5.36
C TYR A 141 10.40 -11.96 -4.58
N PHE A 142 9.30 -11.59 -5.26
CA PHE A 142 8.21 -10.86 -4.61
C PHE A 142 7.51 -11.69 -3.55
N ALA A 143 7.34 -12.98 -3.77
CA ALA A 143 6.77 -13.86 -2.79
C ALA A 143 7.64 -13.99 -1.54
N GLU A 144 8.96 -14.18 -1.71
CA GLU A 144 9.93 -14.22 -0.62
C GLU A 144 9.95 -12.88 0.16
N LEU A 145 9.87 -11.76 -0.54
CA LEU A 145 9.80 -10.43 0.09
C LEU A 145 8.55 -10.26 0.93
N VAL A 146 7.37 -10.65 0.42
CA VAL A 146 6.11 -10.57 1.18
C VAL A 146 6.15 -11.48 2.41
N GLU A 147 6.60 -12.72 2.25
CA GLU A 147 6.79 -13.64 3.38
C GLU A 147 7.77 -13.07 4.42
N TYR A 148 8.88 -12.47 3.97
CA TYR A 148 9.82 -11.81 4.86
C TYR A 148 9.16 -10.69 5.67
N ILE A 149 8.39 -9.81 5.04
CA ILE A 149 7.70 -8.70 5.74
C ILE A 149 6.75 -9.23 6.81
N ILE A 150 5.97 -10.26 6.49
CA ILE A 150 5.03 -10.89 7.43
C ILE A 150 5.79 -11.46 8.63
N HIS A 151 6.79 -12.31 8.39
CA HIS A 151 7.52 -12.96 9.47
C HIS A 151 8.37 -11.99 10.30
N ALA A 152 8.95 -10.96 9.67
CA ALA A 152 9.80 -10.01 10.39
C ALA A 152 9.01 -9.06 11.30
N THR A 153 7.72 -8.87 11.05
CA THR A 153 6.86 -7.99 11.87
C THR A 153 6.11 -8.71 12.96
N ASP A 154 5.93 -10.01 12.85
CA ASP A 154 5.08 -10.82 13.75
C ASP A 154 3.65 -10.23 13.87
N ARG A 155 3.10 -9.79 12.72
CA ARG A 155 1.76 -9.19 12.63
C ARG A 155 0.87 -10.04 11.73
N GLU A 156 -0.43 -10.06 12.05
CA GLU A 156 -1.43 -10.65 11.17
C GLU A 156 -1.46 -9.93 9.82
N ALA A 157 -1.60 -10.69 8.74
CA ALA A 157 -1.49 -10.19 7.38
C ALA A 157 -2.77 -10.46 6.59
N TYR A 158 -3.39 -9.41 6.11
CA TYR A 158 -4.61 -9.46 5.33
C TYR A 158 -4.39 -8.90 3.93
N PHE A 159 -5.02 -9.53 2.95
CA PHE A 159 -4.87 -9.18 1.56
C PHE A 159 -6.19 -8.77 0.94
N PHE A 160 -6.15 -7.75 0.09
CA PHE A 160 -7.32 -7.37 -0.69
C PHE A 160 -7.72 -8.51 -1.65
N PRO A 161 -9.01 -8.87 -1.77
CA PRO A 161 -9.45 -10.10 -2.46
C PRO A 161 -9.09 -10.20 -3.95
N ASN A 162 -8.83 -9.09 -4.64
CA ASN A 162 -8.39 -9.13 -6.04
C ASN A 162 -6.95 -9.66 -6.21
N LEU A 163 -6.28 -10.03 -5.13
CA LEU A 163 -4.97 -10.68 -5.17
C LEU A 163 -4.96 -11.94 -6.04
N ALA A 164 -6.09 -12.63 -6.17
CA ALA A 164 -6.24 -13.76 -7.08
C ALA A 164 -5.88 -13.45 -8.55
N SER A 165 -5.88 -12.17 -8.94
CA SER A 165 -5.43 -11.70 -10.25
C SER A 165 -3.92 -11.49 -10.35
N GLN A 166 -3.16 -11.64 -9.24
CA GLN A 166 -1.71 -11.46 -9.17
C GLN A 166 -1.01 -12.82 -9.05
N PRO A 167 -0.66 -13.49 -10.15
CA PRO A 167 -0.06 -14.83 -10.14
C PRO A 167 1.25 -14.90 -9.34
N ASN A 168 1.94 -13.77 -9.22
CA ASN A 168 3.20 -13.62 -8.51
C ASN A 168 3.09 -13.94 -7.02
N ILE A 169 1.99 -13.57 -6.40
CA ILE A 169 1.77 -13.73 -4.96
C ILE A 169 0.92 -14.98 -4.71
N THR A 170 -0.09 -15.22 -5.54
CA THR A 170 -0.96 -16.38 -5.37
C THR A 170 -0.27 -17.71 -5.61
N SER A 171 0.74 -17.79 -6.48
CA SER A 171 1.48 -19.04 -6.72
C SER A 171 2.22 -19.56 -5.49
N VAL A 172 2.62 -18.66 -4.59
CA VAL A 172 3.40 -19.01 -3.39
C VAL A 172 2.53 -19.01 -2.14
N LEU A 173 1.59 -18.10 -2.03
CA LEU A 173 0.71 -17.96 -0.86
C LEU A 173 -0.61 -18.73 -0.98
N SER A 174 -1.00 -19.26 -2.16
CA SER A 174 -2.32 -19.85 -2.41
C SER A 174 -2.70 -20.99 -1.44
N ASN A 175 -1.71 -21.74 -0.97
CA ASN A 175 -1.94 -22.83 -0.01
C ASN A 175 -1.96 -22.34 1.46
N LYS A 176 -1.68 -21.08 1.70
CA LYS A 176 -1.59 -20.46 3.03
C LYS A 176 -2.71 -19.46 3.28
N LEU A 177 -3.37 -18.98 2.21
CA LEU A 177 -4.45 -18.01 2.30
C LEU A 177 -5.81 -18.66 2.43
N TYR A 178 -6.65 -18.14 3.30
CA TYR A 178 -8.04 -18.50 3.43
C TYR A 178 -8.93 -17.25 3.48
N ASN A 179 -10.23 -17.44 3.14
CA ASN A 179 -11.18 -16.34 3.20
C ASN A 179 -11.57 -16.04 4.64
N GLU A 180 -11.45 -14.80 5.04
CA GLU A 180 -11.94 -14.27 6.31
C GLU A 180 -12.83 -13.05 6.06
N GLY A 181 -14.13 -13.28 6.01
CA GLY A 181 -15.11 -12.23 5.70
C GLY A 181 -14.87 -11.59 4.33
N LEU A 182 -14.43 -10.35 4.31
CA LEU A 182 -14.18 -9.56 3.10
C LEU A 182 -12.69 -9.53 2.68
N LEU A 183 -11.85 -10.36 3.29
CA LEU A 183 -10.40 -10.37 3.12
C LEU A 183 -9.88 -11.78 2.85
N LEU A 184 -8.64 -11.87 2.39
CA LEU A 184 -7.82 -13.07 2.46
C LEU A 184 -6.84 -12.91 3.62
N HIS A 185 -6.73 -13.96 4.45
CA HIS A 185 -5.83 -14.01 5.61
C HIS A 185 -4.85 -15.17 5.48
#